data_7caccdb5094d9b5a1399f8fb4988c29a
#
_entry.id   7caccdb5094d9b5a1399f8fb4988c29a
#
_cell.length_a   1.000
_cell.length_b   1.000
_cell.length_c   1.000
_cell.angle_alpha   90.00
_cell.angle_beta   90.00
_cell.angle_gamma   90.00
#
_symmetry.space_group_name_H-M   'P 1'
#
loop_
_entity.id
_entity.type
_entity.pdbx_description
1 polymer ?
#
loop_
_entity_poly.entity_id
_entity_poly.type
_entity_poly.pdbx_seq_one_letter_code
_entity_poly.pdbx_strand_id
1 'polypeptide(L)'
;MAEAFWPGPLTMIFEKSGAVPYETTGGLESVAVRMPSHPVAMALIKAGGGYVAAPSANTSGRPSPTQASHVREDLEGKIDMIIDGGSVGIGLESTIVDFTEEEPVILRPGYINQEMIEKVIGKVKMDKGLLITDEKVKPKAPGMKYRHYAPRAPLIIVEGKEEETVAYINQQCRKLSKNGKKAGVIATDETKEKYQAAVVKSIGTREDEEGIAQHLFGILRDFDAEDVDGIYSESFDTPQMGQAIMNRLLKAAGHHIIYLSEEEDF
;
A
#
# COMPACT_ATOMS: atom_id res chain seq x y z
N MET A 1 -6.42 5.72 22.14
CA MET A 1 -5.91 5.08 20.91
C MET A 1 -5.65 3.59 21.10
N ALA A 2 -4.76 3.15 22.00
CA ALA A 2 -4.50 1.72 22.22
C ALA A 2 -5.78 0.94 22.61
N GLU A 3 -6.55 1.44 23.57
CA GLU A 3 -7.81 0.81 24.00
C GLU A 3 -8.87 0.70 22.89
N ALA A 4 -8.85 1.63 21.92
CA ALA A 4 -9.82 1.66 20.82
C ALA A 4 -9.42 0.77 19.64
N PHE A 5 -8.09 0.64 19.37
CA PHE A 5 -7.62 0.05 18.11
C PHE A 5 -6.59 -1.08 18.27
N TRP A 6 -6.23 -1.46 19.48
CA TRP A 6 -5.38 -2.60 19.75
C TRP A 6 -6.14 -3.71 20.49
N PRO A 7 -5.92 -4.97 20.10
CA PRO A 7 -5.08 -5.43 18.98
C PRO A 7 -5.69 -5.08 17.61
N GLY A 8 -4.85 -4.59 16.67
CA GLY A 8 -5.36 -4.16 15.36
C GLY A 8 -4.34 -3.49 14.45
N PRO A 9 -4.82 -2.89 13.33
CA PRO A 9 -3.98 -2.34 12.28
C PRO A 9 -3.57 -0.88 12.54
N LEU A 10 -3.23 -0.55 13.78
CA LEU A 10 -2.69 0.76 14.16
C LEU A 10 -1.25 0.62 14.66
N THR A 11 -0.34 1.39 14.10
CA THR A 11 1.00 1.60 14.58
C THR A 11 1.10 3.00 15.19
N MET A 12 1.63 3.10 16.39
CA MET A 12 1.87 4.37 17.05
C MET A 12 3.37 4.57 17.25
N ILE A 13 3.85 5.80 16.99
CA ILE A 13 5.24 6.20 17.19
C ILE A 13 5.33 7.02 18.47
N PHE A 14 6.29 6.67 19.32
CA PHE A 14 6.60 7.33 20.57
C PHE A 14 8.09 7.61 20.69
N GLU A 15 8.49 8.51 21.57
CA GLU A 15 9.89 8.59 22.00
C GLU A 15 10.34 7.25 22.58
N LYS A 16 11.53 6.78 22.17
CA LYS A 16 12.07 5.52 22.66
C LYS A 16 12.63 5.67 24.08
N SER A 17 12.50 4.63 24.86
CA SER A 17 13.26 4.52 26.11
C SER A 17 14.68 3.97 25.85
N GLY A 18 15.56 4.07 26.83
CA GLY A 18 16.90 3.47 26.77
C GLY A 18 16.93 1.96 26.62
N ALA A 19 15.81 1.28 26.85
CA ALA A 19 15.67 -0.18 26.66
C ALA A 19 15.56 -0.60 25.19
N VAL A 20 15.20 0.32 24.28
CA VAL A 20 15.07 0.04 22.85
C VAL A 20 16.39 0.37 22.15
N PRO A 21 17.10 -0.61 21.54
CA PRO A 21 18.37 -0.37 20.88
C PRO A 21 18.18 0.42 19.57
N TYR A 22 19.18 1.19 19.18
CA TYR A 22 19.16 2.00 17.94
C TYR A 22 19.09 1.14 16.68
N GLU A 23 19.61 -0.08 16.72
CA GLU A 23 19.51 -1.04 15.62
C GLU A 23 18.05 -1.36 15.28
N THR A 24 17.17 -1.42 16.28
CA THR A 24 15.73 -1.64 16.09
C THR A 24 15.03 -0.43 15.48
N THR A 25 15.49 0.79 15.83
CA THR A 25 14.84 2.05 15.37
C THR A 25 15.51 2.65 14.13
N GLY A 26 16.54 2.00 13.58
CA GLY A 26 17.31 2.55 12.47
C GLY A 26 18.06 3.84 12.82
N GLY A 27 18.43 4.00 14.10
CA GLY A 27 19.13 5.19 14.62
C GLY A 27 18.22 6.35 15.01
N LEU A 28 16.90 6.16 15.04
CA LEU A 28 15.94 7.19 15.45
C LEU A 28 15.76 7.22 16.97
N GLU A 29 15.43 8.38 17.51
CA GLU A 29 15.03 8.58 18.92
C GLU A 29 13.58 8.17 19.20
N SER A 30 12.87 7.67 18.19
CA SER A 30 11.50 7.21 18.27
C SER A 30 11.37 5.73 17.92
N VAL A 31 10.32 5.10 18.42
CA VAL A 31 9.99 3.68 18.17
C VAL A 31 8.55 3.55 17.71
N ALA A 32 8.34 2.76 16.67
CA ALA A 32 7.02 2.41 16.16
C ALA A 32 6.55 1.11 16.82
N VAL A 33 5.38 1.13 17.44
CA VAL A 33 4.82 -0.01 18.19
C VAL A 33 3.45 -0.35 17.65
N ARG A 34 3.17 -1.65 17.49
CA ARG A 34 1.87 -2.19 17.10
C ARG A 34 1.56 -3.47 17.86
N MET A 35 0.31 -3.64 18.26
CA MET A 35 -0.21 -4.90 18.77
C MET A 35 -1.10 -5.55 17.69
N PRO A 36 -0.62 -6.59 16.96
CA PRO A 36 -1.39 -7.20 15.89
C PRO A 36 -2.57 -8.01 16.43
N SER A 37 -3.65 -8.11 15.64
CA SER A 37 -4.84 -8.91 15.98
C SER A 37 -4.74 -10.38 15.57
N HIS A 38 -3.80 -10.73 14.68
CA HIS A 38 -3.69 -12.08 14.14
C HIS A 38 -3.22 -13.08 15.20
N PRO A 39 -3.95 -14.19 15.46
CA PRO A 39 -3.67 -15.09 16.59
C PRO A 39 -2.29 -15.77 16.49
N VAL A 40 -1.84 -16.14 15.29
CA VAL A 40 -0.51 -16.74 15.08
C VAL A 40 0.58 -15.73 15.39
N ALA A 41 0.43 -14.48 14.95
CA ALA A 41 1.39 -13.40 15.25
C ALA A 41 1.45 -13.13 16.76
N MET A 42 0.31 -13.09 17.44
CA MET A 42 0.26 -12.90 18.89
C MET A 42 0.90 -14.05 19.64
N ALA A 43 0.68 -15.30 19.21
CA ALA A 43 1.32 -16.47 19.81
C ALA A 43 2.85 -16.43 19.63
N LEU A 44 3.32 -16.05 18.44
CA LEU A 44 4.75 -15.88 18.16
C LEU A 44 5.38 -14.80 19.03
N ILE A 45 4.74 -13.62 19.14
CA ILE A 45 5.22 -12.52 19.99
C ILE A 45 5.32 -12.97 21.44
N LYS A 46 4.29 -13.66 21.95
CA LYS A 46 4.28 -14.19 23.32
C LYS A 46 5.41 -15.19 23.54
N ALA A 47 5.62 -16.12 22.61
CA ALA A 47 6.70 -17.12 22.69
C ALA A 47 8.09 -16.47 22.57
N GLY A 48 8.22 -15.38 21.82
CA GLY A 48 9.44 -14.61 21.63
C GLY A 48 9.80 -13.65 22.77
N GLY A 49 9.07 -13.68 23.89
CA GLY A 49 9.37 -12.83 25.06
C GLY A 49 8.53 -11.57 25.18
N GLY A 50 7.44 -11.44 24.41
CA GLY A 50 6.44 -10.38 24.53
C GLY A 50 6.59 -9.24 23.51
N TYR A 51 7.71 -9.16 22.79
CA TYR A 51 7.95 -8.19 21.71
C TYR A 51 8.89 -8.75 20.65
N VAL A 52 8.69 -8.32 19.40
CA VAL A 52 9.48 -8.73 18.24
C VAL A 52 9.71 -7.52 17.33
N ALA A 53 10.95 -7.34 16.85
CA ALA A 53 11.23 -6.38 15.79
C ALA A 53 10.82 -7.00 14.45
N ALA A 54 9.97 -6.32 13.69
CA ALA A 54 9.39 -6.87 12.48
C ALA A 54 9.34 -5.84 11.33
N PRO A 55 10.19 -5.97 10.30
CA PRO A 55 10.01 -5.28 9.01
C PRO A 55 8.98 -6.00 8.13
N SER A 56 8.67 -5.44 6.95
CA SER A 56 7.93 -6.17 5.92
C SER A 56 8.77 -7.33 5.37
N ALA A 57 8.13 -8.49 5.15
CA ALA A 57 8.79 -9.73 4.75
C ALA A 57 8.94 -9.83 3.21
N ASN A 58 9.53 -8.81 2.58
CA ASN A 58 9.77 -8.73 1.14
C ASN A 58 11.15 -8.18 0.82
N THR A 59 11.62 -8.40 -0.40
CA THR A 59 12.76 -7.69 -0.96
C THR A 59 12.40 -6.22 -1.13
N SER A 60 13.31 -5.32 -0.74
CA SER A 60 13.08 -3.86 -0.77
C SER A 60 12.59 -3.39 -2.15
N GLY A 61 11.58 -2.53 -2.15
CA GLY A 61 10.97 -1.96 -3.35
C GLY A 61 9.84 -2.79 -3.96
N ARG A 62 9.77 -4.09 -3.72
CA ARG A 62 8.69 -4.96 -4.22
C ARG A 62 7.36 -4.74 -3.46
N PRO A 63 6.21 -5.13 -4.05
CA PRO A 63 4.93 -5.09 -3.35
C PRO A 63 4.97 -5.91 -2.05
N SER A 64 4.33 -5.41 -0.98
CA SER A 64 4.27 -6.11 0.30
C SER A 64 3.64 -7.50 0.15
N PRO A 65 4.13 -8.53 0.87
CA PRO A 65 3.58 -9.88 0.78
C PRO A 65 2.20 -9.94 1.43
N THR A 66 1.26 -10.62 0.78
CA THR A 66 -0.09 -10.87 1.27
C THR A 66 -0.38 -12.36 1.50
N GLN A 67 0.57 -13.22 1.13
CA GLN A 67 0.53 -14.68 1.28
C GLN A 67 1.93 -15.22 1.58
N ALA A 68 2.01 -16.40 2.19
CA ALA A 68 3.29 -17.06 2.48
C ALA A 68 4.12 -17.37 1.22
N SER A 69 3.47 -17.63 0.08
CA SER A 69 4.13 -17.81 -1.21
C SER A 69 4.94 -16.58 -1.63
N HIS A 70 4.43 -15.36 -1.39
CA HIS A 70 5.16 -14.11 -1.67
C HIS A 70 6.41 -13.97 -0.80
N VAL A 71 6.32 -14.37 0.48
CA VAL A 71 7.47 -14.37 1.39
C VAL A 71 8.51 -15.37 0.93
N ARG A 72 8.08 -16.58 0.52
CA ARG A 72 8.97 -17.60 -0.03
C ARG A 72 9.69 -17.10 -1.27
N GLU A 73 8.96 -16.53 -2.23
CA GLU A 73 9.55 -15.97 -3.46
C GLU A 73 10.66 -14.94 -3.17
N ASP A 74 10.46 -14.08 -2.18
CA ASP A 74 11.41 -13.00 -1.88
C ASP A 74 12.57 -13.43 -0.98
N LEU A 75 12.32 -14.35 -0.03
CA LEU A 75 13.21 -14.60 1.10
C LEU A 75 13.67 -16.05 1.25
N GLU A 76 13.29 -16.98 0.34
CA GLU A 76 13.76 -18.36 0.39
C GLU A 76 15.31 -18.42 0.39
N GLY A 77 15.85 -19.22 1.29
CA GLY A 77 17.31 -19.32 1.50
C GLY A 77 17.96 -18.15 2.23
N LYS A 78 17.18 -17.12 2.62
CA LYS A 78 17.67 -15.95 3.38
C LYS A 78 17.14 -15.89 4.81
N ILE A 79 16.12 -16.70 5.12
CA ILE A 79 15.50 -16.80 6.44
C ILE A 79 15.33 -18.27 6.82
N ASP A 80 15.27 -18.56 8.11
CA ASP A 80 15.25 -19.92 8.64
C ASP A 80 13.86 -20.56 8.57
N MET A 81 12.78 -19.75 8.69
CA MET A 81 11.41 -20.28 8.82
C MET A 81 10.38 -19.31 8.27
N ILE A 82 9.36 -19.85 7.64
CA ILE A 82 8.12 -19.15 7.28
C ILE A 82 6.97 -19.83 8.03
N ILE A 83 6.21 -19.05 8.81
CA ILE A 83 4.98 -19.50 9.45
C ILE A 83 3.82 -18.99 8.60
N ASP A 84 3.12 -19.91 7.94
CA ASP A 84 1.96 -19.58 7.12
C ASP A 84 0.72 -19.41 8.00
N GLY A 85 0.27 -18.18 8.12
CA GLY A 85 -0.96 -17.81 8.83
C GLY A 85 -2.18 -17.66 7.91
N GLY A 86 -2.06 -18.00 6.64
CA GLY A 86 -3.06 -17.74 5.59
C GLY A 86 -2.88 -16.38 4.93
N SER A 87 -3.80 -16.06 4.01
CA SER A 87 -3.84 -14.75 3.35
C SER A 87 -4.19 -13.64 4.34
N VAL A 88 -3.61 -12.44 4.12
CA VAL A 88 -3.91 -11.27 4.97
C VAL A 88 -5.35 -10.80 4.78
N GLY A 89 -6.00 -10.34 5.87
CA GLY A 89 -7.38 -9.89 5.81
C GLY A 89 -7.57 -8.48 5.23
N ILE A 90 -6.63 -7.56 5.52
CA ILE A 90 -6.76 -6.14 5.11
C ILE A 90 -6.00 -5.84 3.82
N GLY A 91 -4.85 -6.48 3.61
CA GLY A 91 -4.03 -6.32 2.41
C GLY A 91 -3.11 -5.10 2.39
N LEU A 92 -3.39 -4.07 3.16
CA LEU A 92 -2.55 -2.87 3.32
C LEU A 92 -1.87 -2.86 4.68
N GLU A 93 -0.75 -2.13 4.76
CA GLU A 93 -0.07 -1.93 6.03
C GLU A 93 -0.89 -1.06 6.98
N SER A 94 -0.63 -1.21 8.29
CA SER A 94 -1.26 -0.45 9.35
C SER A 94 -1.17 1.06 9.15
N THR A 95 -2.18 1.78 9.62
CA THR A 95 -2.11 3.22 9.82
C THR A 95 -0.97 3.54 10.78
N ILE A 96 -0.17 4.57 10.49
CA ILE A 96 0.90 5.04 11.37
C ILE A 96 0.55 6.43 11.87
N VAL A 97 0.53 6.59 13.19
CA VAL A 97 0.33 7.89 13.86
C VAL A 97 1.55 8.19 14.72
N ASP A 98 2.12 9.37 14.53
CA ASP A 98 3.24 9.90 15.30
C ASP A 98 2.71 10.72 16.49
N PHE A 99 3.11 10.34 17.69
CA PHE A 99 2.80 11.01 18.97
C PHE A 99 4.02 11.71 19.56
N THR A 100 5.11 11.85 18.83
CA THR A 100 6.30 12.57 19.28
C THR A 100 6.19 14.09 19.09
N GLU A 101 5.20 14.55 18.33
CA GLU A 101 4.90 15.96 18.10
C GLU A 101 3.80 16.44 19.08
N GLU A 102 3.67 17.76 19.25
CA GLU A 102 2.64 18.36 20.11
C GLU A 102 1.21 17.98 19.69
N GLU A 103 0.95 17.92 18.37
CA GLU A 103 -0.30 17.38 17.82
C GLU A 103 -0.01 16.08 17.08
N PRO A 104 -0.82 15.01 17.28
CA PRO A 104 -0.63 13.77 16.59
C PRO A 104 -0.70 13.91 15.06
N VAL A 105 0.16 13.18 14.34
CA VAL A 105 0.27 13.26 12.87
C VAL A 105 0.14 11.89 12.25
N ILE A 106 -0.76 11.72 11.28
CA ILE A 106 -0.86 10.51 10.46
C ILE A 106 0.27 10.55 9.44
N LEU A 107 1.25 9.65 9.58
CA LEU A 107 2.38 9.51 8.65
C LEU A 107 2.09 8.52 7.51
N ARG A 108 1.15 7.61 7.71
CA ARG A 108 0.74 6.65 6.70
C ARG A 108 -0.75 6.32 6.87
N PRO A 109 -1.61 6.64 5.89
CA PRO A 109 -3.01 6.24 5.93
C PRO A 109 -3.13 4.71 5.75
N GLY A 110 -4.12 4.10 6.40
CA GLY A 110 -4.43 2.68 6.35
C GLY A 110 -5.89 2.43 6.72
N TYR A 111 -6.20 1.22 7.17
CA TYR A 111 -7.55 0.82 7.55
C TYR A 111 -8.18 1.74 8.63
N ILE A 112 -7.38 2.12 9.64
CA ILE A 112 -7.82 3.11 10.62
C ILE A 112 -7.69 4.49 9.97
N ASN A 113 -8.79 5.07 9.54
CA ASN A 113 -8.83 6.35 8.84
C ASN A 113 -8.82 7.54 9.80
N GLN A 114 -8.69 8.75 9.24
CA GLN A 114 -8.61 9.98 10.01
C GLN A 114 -9.85 10.19 10.88
N GLU A 115 -11.05 9.96 10.35
CA GLU A 115 -12.32 10.14 11.06
C GLU A 115 -12.43 9.22 12.29
N MET A 116 -11.98 7.96 12.15
CA MET A 116 -11.94 7.00 13.27
C MET A 116 -11.01 7.49 14.39
N ILE A 117 -9.85 8.05 14.02
CA ILE A 117 -8.88 8.60 14.96
C ILE A 117 -9.45 9.81 15.67
N GLU A 118 -10.03 10.76 14.91
CA GLU A 118 -10.60 11.99 15.46
C GLU A 118 -11.77 11.75 16.43
N LYS A 119 -12.53 10.68 16.24
CA LYS A 119 -13.57 10.25 17.21
C LYS A 119 -12.99 9.85 18.58
N VAL A 120 -11.72 9.44 18.64
CA VAL A 120 -11.08 8.95 19.87
C VAL A 120 -10.26 10.03 20.57
N ILE A 121 -9.49 10.81 19.81
CA ILE A 121 -8.54 11.78 20.38
C ILE A 121 -8.77 13.22 19.94
N GLY A 122 -9.81 13.47 19.17
CA GLY A 122 -10.04 14.77 18.56
C GLY A 122 -9.14 14.98 17.33
N LYS A 123 -8.74 16.22 17.09
CA LYS A 123 -8.03 16.61 15.88
C LYS A 123 -6.70 15.90 15.70
N VAL A 124 -6.45 15.40 14.49
CA VAL A 124 -5.20 14.81 14.05
C VAL A 124 -4.77 15.44 12.72
N LYS A 125 -3.46 15.66 12.54
CA LYS A 125 -2.92 16.18 11.29
C LYS A 125 -2.59 15.03 10.32
N MET A 126 -2.60 15.34 9.03
CA MET A 126 -2.05 14.48 7.99
C MET A 126 -0.66 15.02 7.62
N ASP A 127 0.33 14.13 7.50
CA ASP A 127 1.68 14.52 7.07
C ASP A 127 1.64 15.10 5.64
N LYS A 128 2.25 16.28 5.47
CA LYS A 128 2.30 16.95 4.17
C LYS A 128 3.10 16.16 3.13
N GLY A 129 4.06 15.37 3.56
CA GLY A 129 4.86 14.50 2.68
C GLY A 129 4.07 13.35 2.05
N LEU A 130 2.82 13.10 2.50
CA LEU A 130 1.92 12.16 1.82
C LEU A 130 1.40 12.70 0.48
N LEU A 131 1.37 14.02 0.34
CA LEU A 131 0.82 14.74 -0.82
C LEU A 131 1.93 15.32 -1.73
N ILE A 132 3.17 15.42 -1.24
CA ILE A 132 4.27 16.10 -1.95
C ILE A 132 5.52 15.21 -1.91
N THR A 133 6.10 14.91 -3.07
CA THR A 133 7.41 14.27 -3.21
C THR A 133 8.52 15.28 -2.96
N ASP A 134 8.85 15.59 -1.72
CA ASP A 134 10.05 16.35 -1.37
C ASP A 134 11.18 15.40 -0.95
N GLU A 135 12.21 15.28 -1.80
CA GLU A 135 13.37 14.40 -1.58
C GLU A 135 14.21 14.77 -0.36
N LYS A 136 14.03 15.97 0.21
CA LYS A 136 14.85 16.50 1.31
C LYS A 136 14.36 16.10 2.70
N VAL A 137 13.15 15.58 2.84
CA VAL A 137 12.59 15.20 4.14
C VAL A 137 13.10 13.81 4.56
N LYS A 138 13.70 13.70 5.76
CA LYS A 138 14.06 12.39 6.34
C LYS A 138 12.79 11.62 6.69
N PRO A 139 12.63 10.36 6.22
CA PRO A 139 11.44 9.58 6.51
C PRO A 139 11.40 9.22 8.00
N LYS A 140 10.28 9.49 8.66
CA LYS A 140 10.00 9.08 10.05
C LYS A 140 9.40 7.67 10.14
N ALA A 141 8.98 7.09 9.01
CA ALA A 141 8.36 5.76 8.96
C ALA A 141 8.73 5.01 7.68
N PRO A 142 8.70 3.65 7.69
CA PRO A 142 8.90 2.84 6.48
C PRO A 142 7.91 3.17 5.38
N GLY A 143 8.36 3.17 4.11
CA GLY A 143 7.50 3.41 2.95
C GLY A 143 7.17 4.88 2.67
N MET A 144 7.83 5.85 3.34
CA MET A 144 7.63 7.27 3.08
C MET A 144 8.45 7.83 1.92
N LYS A 145 9.57 7.20 1.55
CA LYS A 145 10.46 7.65 0.46
C LYS A 145 10.52 6.65 -0.69
N TYR A 146 10.77 7.17 -1.91
CA TYR A 146 11.06 6.45 -3.14
C TYR A 146 9.89 5.64 -3.73
N ARG A 147 10.08 5.19 -4.98
CA ARG A 147 9.24 4.18 -5.62
C ARG A 147 9.21 2.94 -4.73
N HIS A 148 8.06 2.63 -4.17
CA HIS A 148 7.84 1.54 -3.22
C HIS A 148 6.65 0.71 -3.69
N TYR A 149 6.62 -0.57 -3.37
CA TYR A 149 5.55 -1.48 -3.82
C TYR A 149 5.49 -1.67 -5.34
N ALA A 150 6.56 -1.33 -6.06
CA ALA A 150 6.54 -1.29 -7.50
C ALA A 150 6.61 -2.67 -8.13
N PRO A 151 5.74 -2.99 -9.09
CA PRO A 151 5.93 -4.11 -9.99
C PRO A 151 7.15 -3.86 -10.90
N ARG A 152 7.62 -4.90 -11.56
CA ARG A 152 8.76 -4.82 -12.50
C ARG A 152 8.45 -3.90 -13.67
N ALA A 153 7.28 -4.07 -14.28
CA ALA A 153 6.83 -3.21 -15.36
C ALA A 153 6.44 -1.80 -14.86
N PRO A 154 6.63 -0.76 -15.67
CA PRO A 154 6.13 0.58 -15.36
C PRO A 154 4.61 0.55 -15.14
N LEU A 155 4.14 1.20 -14.08
CA LEU A 155 2.73 1.37 -13.76
C LEU A 155 2.33 2.83 -13.97
N ILE A 156 1.21 3.05 -14.62
CA ILE A 156 0.62 4.37 -14.90
C ILE A 156 -0.82 4.35 -14.42
N ILE A 157 -1.19 5.31 -13.59
CA ILE A 157 -2.56 5.50 -13.12
C ILE A 157 -3.25 6.46 -14.07
N VAL A 158 -4.50 6.18 -14.40
CA VAL A 158 -5.35 7.06 -15.23
C VAL A 158 -6.58 7.44 -14.42
N GLU A 159 -6.79 8.73 -14.23
CA GLU A 159 -7.91 9.29 -13.50
C GLU A 159 -8.76 10.16 -14.41
N GLY A 160 -10.07 9.94 -14.36
CA GLY A 160 -11.07 10.63 -15.18
C GLY A 160 -12.41 9.90 -15.15
N LYS A 161 -13.36 10.36 -15.97
CA LYS A 161 -14.64 9.67 -16.16
C LYS A 161 -14.40 8.25 -16.72
N GLU A 162 -15.22 7.30 -16.33
CA GLU A 162 -15.03 5.89 -16.69
C GLU A 162 -14.83 5.67 -18.20
N GLU A 163 -15.71 6.27 -19.02
CA GLU A 163 -15.65 6.09 -20.48
C GLU A 163 -14.35 6.65 -21.09
N GLU A 164 -13.89 7.81 -20.60
CA GLU A 164 -12.65 8.45 -21.05
C GLU A 164 -11.44 7.63 -20.59
N THR A 165 -11.44 7.15 -19.34
CA THR A 165 -10.39 6.30 -18.79
C THR A 165 -10.26 5.01 -19.58
N VAL A 166 -11.37 4.32 -19.86
CA VAL A 166 -11.38 3.10 -20.68
C VAL A 166 -10.88 3.39 -22.11
N ALA A 167 -11.34 4.47 -22.74
CA ALA A 167 -10.92 4.84 -24.09
C ALA A 167 -9.42 5.14 -24.16
N TYR A 168 -8.92 5.92 -23.21
CA TYR A 168 -7.50 6.27 -23.10
C TYR A 168 -6.63 5.03 -22.88
N ILE A 169 -6.93 4.22 -21.88
CA ILE A 169 -6.16 2.99 -21.57
C ILE A 169 -6.15 2.05 -22.77
N ASN A 170 -7.30 1.82 -23.42
CA ASN A 170 -7.37 1.01 -24.64
C ASN A 170 -6.52 1.57 -25.79
N GLN A 171 -6.44 2.90 -25.93
CA GLN A 171 -5.56 3.54 -26.91
C GLN A 171 -4.08 3.24 -26.61
N GLN A 172 -3.66 3.33 -25.33
CA GLN A 172 -2.29 3.03 -24.94
C GLN A 172 -1.96 1.53 -25.12
N CYS A 173 -2.88 0.64 -24.77
CA CYS A 173 -2.71 -0.80 -24.98
C CYS A 173 -2.51 -1.13 -26.46
N ARG A 174 -3.31 -0.52 -27.35
CA ARG A 174 -3.13 -0.68 -28.79
C ARG A 174 -1.78 -0.14 -29.29
N LYS A 175 -1.28 0.98 -28.73
CA LYS A 175 0.05 1.52 -29.08
C LYS A 175 1.17 0.56 -28.67
N LEU A 176 1.10 -0.03 -27.46
CA LEU A 176 2.05 -1.04 -27.01
C LEU A 176 2.02 -2.27 -27.90
N SER A 177 0.84 -2.81 -28.19
CA SER A 177 0.66 -3.99 -29.03
C SER A 177 1.21 -3.80 -30.45
N LYS A 178 1.01 -2.62 -31.07
CA LYS A 178 1.60 -2.28 -32.38
C LYS A 178 3.14 -2.29 -32.38
N ASN A 179 3.74 -2.09 -31.22
CA ASN A 179 5.20 -2.15 -31.04
C ASN A 179 5.69 -3.52 -30.55
N GLY A 180 4.86 -4.56 -30.64
CA GLY A 180 5.19 -5.92 -30.19
C GLY A 180 5.29 -6.07 -28.67
N LYS A 181 4.74 -5.12 -27.88
CA LYS A 181 4.77 -5.08 -26.42
C LYS A 181 3.44 -5.51 -25.82
N LYS A 182 3.50 -6.08 -24.61
CA LYS A 182 2.34 -6.54 -23.87
C LYS A 182 1.90 -5.50 -22.84
N ALA A 183 0.64 -5.10 -22.89
CA ALA A 183 0.03 -4.24 -21.89
C ALA A 183 -0.72 -5.08 -20.85
N GLY A 184 -0.59 -4.69 -19.56
CA GLY A 184 -1.43 -5.13 -18.46
C GLY A 184 -2.40 -4.02 -18.05
N VAL A 185 -3.59 -4.40 -17.56
CA VAL A 185 -4.57 -3.45 -17.00
C VAL A 185 -5.08 -3.95 -15.66
N ILE A 186 -5.01 -3.08 -14.64
CA ILE A 186 -5.72 -3.24 -13.37
C ILE A 186 -7.07 -2.55 -13.54
N ALA A 187 -8.13 -3.34 -13.51
CA ALA A 187 -9.50 -2.90 -13.71
C ALA A 187 -10.38 -3.29 -12.52
N THR A 188 -11.61 -2.82 -12.49
CA THR A 188 -12.63 -3.32 -11.58
C THR A 188 -13.51 -4.37 -12.26
N ASP A 189 -14.37 -5.05 -11.49
CA ASP A 189 -15.32 -6.01 -12.05
C ASP A 189 -16.28 -5.36 -13.04
N GLU A 190 -16.59 -4.06 -12.86
CA GLU A 190 -17.47 -3.27 -13.70
C GLU A 190 -16.86 -2.91 -15.06
N THR A 191 -15.53 -2.85 -15.12
CA THR A 191 -14.82 -2.33 -16.30
C THR A 191 -13.92 -3.33 -17.00
N LYS A 192 -13.57 -4.46 -16.37
CA LYS A 192 -12.59 -5.44 -16.91
C LYS A 192 -12.89 -5.92 -18.33
N GLU A 193 -14.17 -6.12 -18.66
CA GLU A 193 -14.58 -6.58 -19.99
C GLU A 193 -14.51 -5.48 -21.07
N LYS A 194 -14.30 -4.21 -20.67
CA LYS A 194 -14.18 -3.05 -21.56
C LYS A 194 -12.74 -2.85 -22.07
N TYR A 195 -11.76 -3.52 -21.46
CA TYR A 195 -10.36 -3.36 -21.82
C TYR A 195 -9.88 -4.37 -22.86
N GLN A 196 -9.04 -3.86 -23.78
CA GLN A 196 -8.42 -4.62 -24.88
C GLN A 196 -6.89 -4.69 -24.66
N ALA A 197 -6.48 -5.37 -23.62
CA ALA A 197 -5.08 -5.55 -23.27
C ALA A 197 -4.66 -7.01 -23.36
N ALA A 198 -3.35 -7.29 -23.34
CA ALA A 198 -2.82 -8.64 -23.33
C ALA A 198 -3.19 -9.36 -22.02
N VAL A 199 -3.20 -8.63 -20.91
CA VAL A 199 -3.58 -9.13 -19.59
C VAL A 199 -4.48 -8.10 -18.91
N VAL A 200 -5.68 -8.51 -18.51
CA VAL A 200 -6.59 -7.68 -17.69
C VAL A 200 -6.84 -8.43 -16.39
N LYS A 201 -6.59 -7.79 -15.26
CA LYS A 201 -6.86 -8.36 -13.94
C LYS A 201 -7.82 -7.45 -13.19
N SER A 202 -8.88 -8.06 -12.64
CA SER A 202 -9.79 -7.33 -11.76
C SER A 202 -9.25 -7.30 -10.34
N ILE A 203 -9.32 -6.12 -9.73
CA ILE A 203 -8.98 -5.92 -8.31
C ILE A 203 -10.20 -6.13 -7.40
N GLY A 204 -11.40 -6.28 -7.98
CA GLY A 204 -12.69 -6.42 -7.29
C GLY A 204 -13.70 -5.39 -7.77
N THR A 205 -14.83 -5.31 -7.08
CA THR A 205 -15.87 -4.30 -7.34
C THR A 205 -15.55 -2.97 -6.65
N ARG A 206 -15.91 -1.84 -7.25
CA ARG A 206 -15.68 -0.49 -6.69
C ARG A 206 -16.39 -0.27 -5.35
N GLU A 207 -17.50 -0.95 -5.11
CA GLU A 207 -18.25 -0.85 -3.87
C GLU A 207 -17.56 -1.55 -2.68
N ASP A 208 -16.66 -2.51 -2.95
CA ASP A 208 -15.91 -3.26 -1.94
C ASP A 208 -14.49 -2.70 -1.78
N GLU A 209 -14.37 -1.57 -1.10
CA GLU A 209 -13.08 -0.92 -0.82
C GLU A 209 -12.12 -1.82 -0.03
N GLU A 210 -12.64 -2.66 0.88
CA GLU A 210 -11.84 -3.60 1.65
C GLU A 210 -11.27 -4.69 0.74
N GLY A 211 -12.07 -5.22 -0.18
CA GLY A 211 -11.62 -6.18 -1.19
C GLY A 211 -10.56 -5.60 -2.11
N ILE A 212 -10.73 -4.36 -2.59
CA ILE A 212 -9.72 -3.66 -3.39
C ILE A 212 -8.40 -3.54 -2.61
N ALA A 213 -8.47 -3.10 -1.36
CA ALA A 213 -7.29 -2.97 -0.50
C ALA A 213 -6.58 -4.32 -0.29
N GLN A 214 -7.35 -5.39 -0.07
CA GLN A 214 -6.84 -6.74 0.13
C GLN A 214 -6.12 -7.30 -1.11
N HIS A 215 -6.62 -7.00 -2.30
CA HIS A 215 -6.08 -7.53 -3.55
C HIS A 215 -4.91 -6.71 -4.12
N LEU A 216 -4.75 -5.44 -3.73
CA LEU A 216 -3.83 -4.50 -4.37
C LEU A 216 -2.39 -5.04 -4.52
N PHE A 217 -1.76 -5.50 -3.45
CA PHE A 217 -0.39 -5.99 -3.54
C PHE A 217 -0.29 -7.35 -4.23
N GLY A 218 -1.31 -8.20 -4.09
CA GLY A 218 -1.40 -9.47 -4.81
C GLY A 218 -1.39 -9.25 -6.32
N ILE A 219 -2.26 -8.38 -6.82
CA ILE A 219 -2.39 -8.10 -8.26
C ILE A 219 -1.13 -7.46 -8.85
N LEU A 220 -0.43 -6.60 -8.08
CA LEU A 220 0.85 -6.04 -8.52
C LEU A 220 1.93 -7.11 -8.66
N ARG A 221 1.95 -8.14 -7.78
CA ARG A 221 2.84 -9.29 -7.89
C ARG A 221 2.46 -10.21 -9.05
N ASP A 222 1.16 -10.41 -9.26
CA ASP A 222 0.66 -11.24 -10.36
C ASP A 222 1.11 -10.72 -11.73
N PHE A 223 1.21 -9.39 -11.91
CA PHE A 223 1.75 -8.82 -13.15
C PHE A 223 3.24 -9.09 -13.35
N ASP A 224 4.01 -9.28 -12.29
CA ASP A 224 5.41 -9.68 -12.39
C ASP A 224 5.59 -11.09 -13.03
N ALA A 225 4.58 -11.96 -12.90
CA ALA A 225 4.56 -13.28 -13.49
C ALA A 225 4.06 -13.31 -14.96
N GLU A 226 3.31 -12.27 -15.38
CA GLU A 226 2.72 -12.19 -16.73
C GLU A 226 3.68 -11.62 -17.79
N ASP A 227 4.85 -11.15 -17.40
CA ASP A 227 5.86 -10.59 -18.31
C ASP A 227 5.30 -9.50 -19.23
N VAL A 228 4.62 -8.50 -18.63
CA VAL A 228 4.07 -7.34 -19.34
C VAL A 228 5.10 -6.21 -19.41
N ASP A 229 5.05 -5.40 -20.47
CA ASP A 229 5.95 -4.26 -20.71
C ASP A 229 5.48 -2.96 -20.05
N GLY A 230 4.21 -2.88 -19.69
CA GLY A 230 3.61 -1.72 -19.02
C GLY A 230 2.25 -2.06 -18.45
N ILE A 231 1.92 -1.43 -17.32
CA ILE A 231 0.67 -1.64 -16.61
C ILE A 231 -0.08 -0.31 -16.55
N TYR A 232 -1.35 -0.33 -16.86
CA TYR A 232 -2.28 0.79 -16.63
C TYR A 232 -3.26 0.42 -15.53
N SER A 233 -3.61 1.40 -14.70
CA SER A 233 -4.60 1.23 -13.64
C SER A 233 -5.61 2.35 -13.68
N GLU A 234 -6.86 2.03 -13.40
CA GLU A 234 -7.83 3.02 -12.98
C GLU A 234 -7.42 3.64 -11.64
N SER A 235 -7.98 4.80 -11.29
CA SER A 235 -7.88 5.37 -9.94
C SER A 235 -8.99 4.81 -9.03
N PHE A 236 -8.71 4.80 -7.72
CA PHE A 236 -9.60 4.27 -6.69
C PHE A 236 -9.80 5.32 -5.59
N ASP A 237 -10.28 6.50 -5.97
CA ASP A 237 -10.66 7.54 -5.00
C ASP A 237 -12.02 7.17 -4.41
N THR A 238 -12.00 6.54 -3.24
CA THR A 238 -13.18 6.05 -2.52
C THR A 238 -13.25 6.70 -1.13
N PRO A 239 -14.46 6.83 -0.53
CA PRO A 239 -14.64 7.65 0.67
C PRO A 239 -13.87 7.18 1.91
N GLN A 240 -13.70 5.86 2.11
CA GLN A 240 -13.16 5.32 3.36
C GLN A 240 -11.69 4.89 3.23
N MET A 241 -11.39 4.00 2.28
CA MET A 241 -10.05 3.44 2.10
C MET A 241 -9.31 4.01 0.88
N GLY A 242 -9.97 4.79 0.03
CA GLY A 242 -9.38 5.34 -1.19
C GLY A 242 -8.06 6.05 -0.96
N GLN A 243 -7.96 6.87 0.07
CA GLN A 243 -6.71 7.54 0.42
C GLN A 243 -5.57 6.53 0.71
N ALA A 244 -5.87 5.44 1.41
CA ALA A 244 -4.88 4.40 1.72
C ALA A 244 -4.50 3.60 0.46
N ILE A 245 -5.48 3.23 -0.37
CA ILE A 245 -5.30 2.51 -1.63
C ILE A 245 -4.47 3.38 -2.59
N MET A 246 -4.90 4.62 -2.84
CA MET A 246 -4.22 5.54 -3.76
C MET A 246 -2.80 5.89 -3.29
N ASN A 247 -2.57 6.04 -1.98
CA ASN A 247 -1.22 6.24 -1.46
C ASN A 247 -0.26 5.11 -1.85
N ARG A 248 -0.70 3.84 -1.84
CA ARG A 248 0.12 2.69 -2.25
C ARG A 248 0.26 2.62 -3.76
N LEU A 249 -0.83 2.83 -4.48
CA LEU A 249 -0.84 2.76 -5.93
C LEU A 249 0.03 3.86 -6.55
N LEU A 250 -0.05 5.10 -6.04
CA LEU A 250 0.81 6.21 -6.43
C LEU A 250 2.29 5.91 -6.20
N LYS A 251 2.65 5.35 -5.04
CA LYS A 251 4.03 4.93 -4.77
C LYS A 251 4.50 3.80 -5.68
N ALA A 252 3.63 2.83 -5.99
CA ALA A 252 3.92 1.76 -6.95
C ALA A 252 4.14 2.31 -8.36
N ALA A 253 3.36 3.32 -8.76
CA ALA A 253 3.49 4.02 -10.04
C ALA A 253 4.65 5.04 -10.08
N GLY A 254 5.35 5.26 -8.94
CA GLY A 254 6.35 6.34 -8.85
C GLY A 254 5.74 7.71 -9.10
N HIS A 255 4.51 7.92 -8.64
CA HIS A 255 3.68 9.12 -8.82
C HIS A 255 3.33 9.43 -10.29
N HIS A 256 3.40 8.42 -11.16
CA HIS A 256 2.98 8.59 -12.55
C HIS A 256 1.46 8.41 -12.66
N ILE A 257 0.75 9.54 -12.64
CA ILE A 257 -0.69 9.63 -12.82
C ILE A 257 -1.02 10.56 -13.99
N ILE A 258 -2.01 10.20 -14.78
CA ILE A 258 -2.54 10.98 -15.89
C ILE A 258 -3.97 11.37 -15.53
N TYR A 259 -4.20 12.66 -15.45
CA TYR A 259 -5.53 13.24 -15.29
C TYR A 259 -6.12 13.52 -16.67
N LEU A 260 -7.26 12.89 -16.96
CA LEU A 260 -8.05 13.21 -18.13
C LEU A 260 -8.90 14.41 -17.74
N SER A 261 -8.60 15.58 -18.31
CA SER A 261 -9.31 16.82 -17.98
C SER A 261 -10.79 16.69 -18.32
N GLU A 262 -11.65 17.21 -17.45
CA GLU A 262 -12.96 17.66 -17.91
C GLU A 262 -12.71 18.75 -18.97
N GLU A 263 -13.17 18.52 -20.20
CA GLU A 263 -13.32 19.64 -21.12
C GLU A 263 -14.23 20.62 -20.42
N GLU A 264 -13.70 21.78 -20.00
CA GLU A 264 -14.53 22.92 -19.64
C GLU A 264 -15.31 23.24 -20.93
N ASP A 265 -16.59 22.86 -20.98
CA ASP A 265 -17.51 23.36 -21.98
C ASP A 265 -17.60 24.89 -21.81
N PHE A 266 -16.85 25.61 -22.67
CA PHE A 266 -16.96 27.05 -22.85
C PHE A 266 -18.13 27.39 -23.77
#